data_1b8a783ecf4121b9d731863be6fcef42
#
_entry.id   1b8a783ecf4121b9d731863be6fcef42
#
_cell.length_a   1.000
_cell.length_b   1.000
_cell.length_c   1.000
_cell.angle_alpha   90.00
_cell.angle_beta   90.00
_cell.angle_gamma   90.00
#
_symmetry.space_group_name_H-M   'P 1'
#
loop_
_entity.id
_entity.type
_entity.pdbx_description
1 polymer ?
#
loop_
_entity_poly.entity_id
_entity_poly.type
_entity_poly.pdbx_seq_one_letter_code
_entity_poly.pdbx_strand_id
1 'polypeptide(L)'
;ASIRANDRDYKTKQVSIKVLPADKKSSKNTKSSSSSSRVDAGSLFVRTIINKTKVYEQEAILVTYKLYTLHPNLQFEQVKFPEYEGFISQDVEDNAEKQYSLESYEGRNYQTAVLKQSLLFPQKSGKLTIPSGNFRVVVAVRREIDDIDDFFVLQPYENVRRTLTTNPVTIDVAPLPEPKPQGFDGAVGNYRISASFNDRQAKTNEALTLKLVINGSGNIKLMGDPKVRFPDSFEQYDSKAESSLRISASG
;
A
#
# COMPACT_ATOMS: atom_id res chain seq x y z
N ALA A 1 -18.39 -26.11 -20.21
CA ALA A 1 -17.31 -27.09 -20.47
C ALA A 1 -17.38 -28.22 -19.46
N SER A 2 -17.14 -29.44 -19.89
CA SER A 2 -17.01 -30.60 -19.01
C SER A 2 -15.60 -31.19 -19.15
N ILE A 3 -15.00 -31.53 -18.03
CA ILE A 3 -13.70 -32.17 -17.98
C ILE A 3 -13.86 -33.49 -17.26
N ARG A 4 -13.33 -34.58 -17.83
CA ARG A 4 -13.31 -35.89 -17.23
C ARG A 4 -11.94 -36.17 -16.62
N ALA A 5 -11.90 -36.40 -15.31
CA ALA A 5 -10.69 -36.74 -14.60
C ALA A 5 -11.03 -37.84 -13.54
N ASN A 6 -10.21 -38.87 -13.44
CA ASN A 6 -10.38 -39.99 -12.48
C ASN A 6 -11.78 -40.60 -12.49
N ASP A 7 -12.29 -40.93 -13.68
CA ASP A 7 -13.62 -41.54 -13.91
C ASP A 7 -14.82 -40.72 -13.38
N ARG A 8 -14.65 -39.41 -13.15
CA ARG A 8 -15.70 -38.49 -12.75
C ARG A 8 -15.79 -37.33 -13.72
N ASP A 9 -17.02 -36.96 -14.11
CA ASP A 9 -17.29 -35.80 -14.96
C ASP A 9 -17.49 -34.56 -14.09
N TYR A 10 -16.63 -33.58 -14.25
CA TYR A 10 -16.75 -32.26 -13.62
C TYR A 10 -17.37 -31.29 -14.61
N LYS A 11 -18.52 -30.72 -14.26
CA LYS A 11 -19.19 -29.68 -15.06
C LYS A 11 -18.96 -28.33 -14.40
N THR A 12 -18.43 -27.38 -15.16
CA THR A 12 -18.37 -25.98 -14.72
C THR A 12 -19.74 -25.34 -14.81
N LYS A 13 -20.08 -24.47 -13.85
CA LYS A 13 -21.27 -23.62 -13.95
C LYS A 13 -21.12 -22.71 -15.15
N GLN A 14 -22.19 -22.52 -15.90
CA GLN A 14 -22.24 -21.60 -17.03
C GLN A 14 -22.16 -20.17 -16.49
N VAL A 15 -21.13 -19.43 -16.89
CA VAL A 15 -21.01 -18.00 -16.59
C VAL A 15 -21.48 -17.25 -17.83
N SER A 16 -22.57 -16.49 -17.70
CA SER A 16 -23.05 -15.61 -18.76
C SER A 16 -22.57 -14.18 -18.49
N ILE A 17 -21.87 -13.61 -19.46
CA ILE A 17 -21.43 -12.21 -19.43
C ILE A 17 -22.38 -11.44 -20.35
N LYS A 18 -23.13 -10.48 -19.81
CA LYS A 18 -23.95 -9.56 -20.60
C LYS A 18 -23.12 -8.34 -20.97
N VAL A 19 -22.69 -8.23 -22.19
CA VAL A 19 -22.05 -7.04 -22.73
C VAL A 19 -23.12 -6.02 -23.07
N LEU A 20 -23.11 -4.89 -22.37
CA LEU A 20 -24.00 -3.77 -22.70
C LEU A 20 -23.34 -2.91 -23.78
N PRO A 21 -24.07 -2.40 -24.75
CA PRO A 21 -23.55 -1.44 -25.73
C PRO A 21 -23.14 -0.15 -25.01
N ALA A 22 -22.03 0.47 -25.46
CA ALA A 22 -21.60 1.77 -24.94
C ALA A 22 -22.72 2.80 -25.17
N ASP A 23 -23.09 3.51 -24.11
CA ASP A 23 -24.05 4.60 -24.18
C ASP A 23 -23.55 5.68 -25.16
N LYS A 24 -24.28 5.84 -26.28
CA LYS A 24 -24.11 6.98 -27.18
C LYS A 24 -24.62 8.23 -26.46
N LYS A 25 -23.73 8.93 -25.71
CA LYS A 25 -24.04 10.29 -25.28
C LYS A 25 -24.17 11.17 -26.51
N SER A 26 -25.36 11.69 -26.71
CA SER A 26 -25.70 12.65 -27.78
C SER A 26 -24.75 13.86 -27.67
N SER A 27 -24.04 14.11 -28.76
CA SER A 27 -23.24 15.32 -28.91
C SER A 27 -24.18 16.53 -29.03
N LYS A 28 -24.27 17.34 -27.97
CA LYS A 28 -24.70 18.73 -28.11
C LYS A 28 -23.46 19.55 -28.45
N ASN A 29 -23.43 19.99 -29.70
CA ASN A 29 -22.51 21.02 -30.19
C ASN A 29 -22.55 22.25 -29.29
N THR A 30 -21.44 22.55 -28.63
CA THR A 30 -21.13 23.90 -28.19
C THR A 30 -19.68 24.17 -28.58
N LYS A 31 -19.55 24.93 -29.68
CA LYS A 31 -18.26 25.54 -30.05
C LYS A 31 -17.83 26.47 -28.92
N SER A 32 -16.80 26.12 -28.21
CA SER A 32 -15.95 27.08 -27.50
C SER A 32 -14.51 26.62 -27.65
N SER A 33 -13.79 27.39 -28.41
CA SER A 33 -12.36 27.38 -28.60
C SER A 33 -11.62 27.47 -27.25
N SER A 34 -10.97 26.38 -26.86
CA SER A 34 -9.79 26.43 -26.03
C SER A 34 -9.01 25.12 -26.19
N SER A 35 -7.89 25.21 -26.88
CA SER A 35 -6.92 24.18 -27.17
C SER A 35 -6.15 23.68 -25.92
N SER A 36 -6.77 23.60 -24.74
CA SER A 36 -6.05 23.43 -23.49
C SER A 36 -6.28 22.15 -22.70
N SER A 37 -6.87 21.08 -23.31
CA SER A 37 -7.14 19.89 -22.48
C SER A 37 -6.93 18.54 -23.16
N ARG A 38 -5.77 18.32 -23.76
CA ARG A 38 -5.39 16.99 -24.25
C ARG A 38 -5.02 16.00 -23.13
N VAL A 39 -4.86 16.52 -21.89
CA VAL A 39 -4.65 15.71 -20.68
C VAL A 39 -5.76 16.07 -19.70
N ASP A 40 -6.86 15.33 -19.73
CA ASP A 40 -7.97 15.52 -18.80
C ASP A 40 -7.67 14.88 -17.41
N ALA A 41 -8.44 15.29 -16.41
CA ALA A 41 -8.30 14.75 -15.06
C ALA A 41 -8.60 13.25 -14.96
N GLY A 42 -9.35 12.70 -15.93
CA GLY A 42 -9.65 11.27 -16.01
C GLY A 42 -8.59 10.47 -16.77
N SER A 43 -7.64 11.12 -17.48
CA SER A 43 -6.59 10.41 -18.20
C SER A 43 -5.30 10.24 -17.41
N LEU A 44 -5.13 11.01 -16.34
CA LEU A 44 -3.92 11.03 -15.53
C LEU A 44 -4.24 11.48 -14.11
N PHE A 45 -4.00 10.62 -13.11
CA PHE A 45 -4.20 10.92 -11.70
C PHE A 45 -3.38 10.01 -10.78
N VAL A 46 -3.22 10.44 -9.53
CA VAL A 46 -2.62 9.64 -8.45
C VAL A 46 -3.70 9.38 -7.40
N ARG A 47 -3.77 8.13 -6.92
CA ARG A 47 -4.68 7.75 -5.84
C ARG A 47 -3.89 7.40 -4.58
N THR A 48 -4.45 7.83 -3.44
CA THR A 48 -4.08 7.30 -2.14
C THR A 48 -5.00 6.11 -1.84
N ILE A 49 -4.42 4.93 -1.72
CA ILE A 49 -5.12 3.67 -1.43
C ILE A 49 -4.68 3.21 -0.05
N ILE A 50 -5.64 2.86 0.80
CA ILE A 50 -5.38 2.31 2.13
C ILE A 50 -6.09 0.96 2.27
N ASN A 51 -5.48 0.06 3.03
CA ASN A 51 -6.04 -1.28 3.24
C ASN A 51 -7.13 -1.31 4.31
N LYS A 52 -7.12 -0.36 5.26
CA LYS A 52 -8.08 -0.29 6.38
C LYS A 52 -8.43 1.16 6.70
N THR A 53 -9.71 1.45 6.94
CA THR A 53 -10.21 2.77 7.36
C THR A 53 -10.56 2.84 8.85
N LYS A 54 -10.68 1.67 9.50
CA LYS A 54 -10.97 1.53 10.93
C LYS A 54 -9.93 0.61 11.54
N VAL A 55 -9.22 1.09 12.53
CA VAL A 55 -8.10 0.40 13.17
C VAL A 55 -8.04 0.74 14.65
N TYR A 56 -7.27 -0.01 15.41
CA TYR A 56 -6.87 0.36 16.77
C TYR A 56 -5.61 1.23 16.76
N GLU A 57 -5.36 1.91 17.89
CA GLU A 57 -4.06 2.55 18.12
C GLU A 57 -2.92 1.57 17.86
N GLN A 58 -1.87 2.03 17.19
CA GLN A 58 -0.67 1.27 16.83
C GLN A 58 -0.91 0.08 15.87
N GLU A 59 -2.13 -0.14 15.37
CA GLU A 59 -2.38 -1.13 14.33
C GLU A 59 -1.84 -0.65 12.98
N ALA A 60 -1.15 -1.54 12.26
CA ALA A 60 -0.55 -1.22 10.98
C ALA A 60 -1.57 -0.94 9.88
N ILE A 61 -1.37 0.16 9.16
CA ILE A 61 -2.14 0.57 7.98
C ILE A 61 -1.19 0.67 6.81
N LEU A 62 -1.45 -0.03 5.72
CA LEU A 62 -0.71 0.13 4.48
C LEU A 62 -1.31 1.28 3.66
N VAL A 63 -0.48 2.27 3.34
CA VAL A 63 -0.80 3.36 2.43
C VAL A 63 -0.01 3.18 1.15
N THR A 64 -0.71 3.21 0.02
CA THR A 64 -0.12 3.10 -1.32
C THR A 64 -0.49 4.32 -2.14
N TYR A 65 0.50 5.02 -2.68
CA TYR A 65 0.33 6.04 -3.71
C TYR A 65 0.52 5.38 -5.07
N LYS A 66 -0.54 5.35 -5.85
CA LYS A 66 -0.56 4.68 -7.15
C LYS A 66 -0.93 5.64 -8.26
N LEU A 67 -0.07 5.71 -9.27
CA LEU A 67 -0.31 6.46 -10.50
C LEU A 67 -1.23 5.66 -11.43
N TYR A 68 -2.15 6.36 -12.07
CA TYR A 68 -2.99 5.88 -13.17
C TYR A 68 -2.81 6.79 -14.37
N THR A 69 -2.42 6.26 -15.51
CA THR A 69 -2.17 7.05 -16.72
C THR A 69 -2.63 6.35 -18.00
N LEU A 70 -3.19 7.11 -18.93
CA LEU A 70 -3.43 6.72 -20.31
C LEU A 70 -2.29 7.19 -21.24
N HIS A 71 -1.31 7.93 -20.70
CA HIS A 71 -0.22 8.52 -21.46
C HIS A 71 1.06 7.72 -21.27
N PRO A 72 1.68 7.19 -22.35
CA PRO A 72 2.89 6.37 -22.25
C PRO A 72 4.14 7.18 -21.86
N ASN A 73 4.18 8.46 -22.24
CA ASN A 73 5.36 9.33 -22.05
C ASN A 73 5.07 10.35 -20.94
N LEU A 74 5.41 9.98 -19.70
CA LEU A 74 5.20 10.79 -18.52
C LEU A 74 6.50 10.90 -17.71
N GLN A 75 6.83 12.10 -17.25
CA GLN A 75 7.96 12.37 -16.36
C GLN A 75 7.49 13.15 -15.14
N PHE A 76 8.02 12.80 -13.96
CA PHE A 76 7.80 13.55 -12.74
C PHE A 76 8.84 14.68 -12.64
N GLU A 77 8.36 15.93 -12.55
CA GLU A 77 9.19 17.10 -12.22
C GLU A 77 9.33 17.26 -10.70
N GLN A 78 8.25 16.97 -9.96
CA GLN A 78 8.23 17.08 -8.51
C GLN A 78 7.30 16.05 -7.91
N VAL A 79 7.76 15.40 -6.84
CA VAL A 79 6.98 14.44 -6.05
C VAL A 79 7.01 14.92 -4.60
N LYS A 80 5.84 15.29 -4.06
CA LYS A 80 5.69 15.68 -2.66
C LYS A 80 4.62 14.82 -2.01
N PHE A 81 5.06 13.83 -1.23
CA PHE A 81 4.19 13.05 -0.35
C PHE A 81 3.83 13.89 0.87
N PRO A 82 2.64 13.67 1.48
CA PRO A 82 2.26 14.35 2.70
C PRO A 82 3.07 13.87 3.90
N GLU A 83 3.12 14.70 4.92
CA GLU A 83 3.55 14.31 6.25
C GLU A 83 2.41 13.61 6.98
N TYR A 84 2.73 12.58 7.75
CA TYR A 84 1.74 11.75 8.45
C TYR A 84 1.65 12.17 9.92
N GLU A 85 0.99 13.31 10.17
CA GLU A 85 0.81 13.80 11.54
C GLU A 85 -0.05 12.83 12.37
N GLY A 86 0.47 12.46 13.56
CA GLY A 86 -0.19 11.52 14.46
C GLY A 86 0.08 10.05 14.14
N PHE A 87 0.97 9.77 13.19
CA PHE A 87 1.41 8.42 12.86
C PHE A 87 2.92 8.27 12.98
N ILE A 88 3.37 7.09 13.37
CA ILE A 88 4.73 6.63 13.05
C ILE A 88 4.66 5.98 11.67
N SER A 89 5.58 6.35 10.78
CA SER A 89 5.62 5.83 9.42
C SER A 89 6.88 5.02 9.16
N GLN A 90 6.75 3.95 8.39
CA GLN A 90 7.84 3.13 7.88
C GLN A 90 7.62 2.91 6.40
N ASP A 91 8.59 3.33 5.58
CA ASP A 91 8.51 3.10 4.15
C ASP A 91 8.77 1.62 3.84
N VAL A 92 7.95 1.07 2.94
CA VAL A 92 8.17 -0.26 2.39
C VAL A 92 9.24 -0.11 1.32
N GLU A 93 10.39 -0.78 1.53
CA GLU A 93 11.44 -0.83 0.52
C GLU A 93 10.97 -1.70 -0.63
N ASP A 94 10.62 -1.07 -1.72
CA ASP A 94 10.35 -1.77 -2.97
C ASP A 94 11.65 -1.78 -3.78
N ASN A 95 12.41 -2.87 -3.65
CA ASN A 95 13.63 -3.10 -4.44
C ASN A 95 13.31 -3.53 -5.89
N ALA A 96 12.04 -3.66 -6.24
CA ALA A 96 11.63 -3.94 -7.59
C ALA A 96 11.71 -2.66 -8.45
N GLU A 97 12.27 -2.76 -9.64
CA GLU A 97 12.13 -1.72 -10.65
C GLU A 97 10.65 -1.37 -10.79
N LYS A 98 10.33 -0.07 -10.80
CA LYS A 98 8.95 0.43 -10.92
C LYS A 98 8.32 -0.17 -12.17
N GLN A 99 7.63 -1.29 -12.02
CA GLN A 99 6.98 -1.97 -13.12
C GLN A 99 5.61 -1.33 -13.36
N TYR A 100 5.37 -0.97 -14.61
CA TYR A 100 4.03 -0.60 -15.03
C TYR A 100 3.17 -1.85 -15.16
N SER A 101 1.97 -1.80 -14.60
CA SER A 101 0.94 -2.83 -14.75
C SER A 101 -0.29 -2.24 -15.44
N LEU A 102 -1.06 -3.11 -16.11
CA LEU A 102 -2.33 -2.70 -16.72
C LEU A 102 -3.47 -3.01 -15.73
N GLU A 103 -4.29 -2.00 -15.41
CA GLU A 103 -5.40 -2.14 -14.48
C GLU A 103 -6.64 -1.45 -15.02
N SER A 104 -7.79 -2.11 -14.88
CA SER A 104 -9.08 -1.51 -15.22
C SER A 104 -9.64 -0.73 -14.03
N TYR A 105 -9.93 0.55 -14.25
CA TYR A 105 -10.52 1.43 -13.25
C TYR A 105 -11.63 2.28 -13.91
N GLU A 106 -12.85 2.27 -13.33
CA GLU A 106 -14.03 2.98 -13.84
C GLU A 106 -14.28 2.74 -15.35
N GLY A 107 -14.10 1.49 -15.80
CA GLY A 107 -14.35 1.10 -17.19
C GLY A 107 -13.28 1.49 -18.20
N ARG A 108 -12.13 2.03 -17.76
CA ARG A 108 -10.97 2.34 -18.60
C ARG A 108 -9.75 1.53 -18.15
N ASN A 109 -8.89 1.16 -19.10
CA ASN A 109 -7.65 0.44 -18.83
C ASN A 109 -6.49 1.45 -18.71
N TYR A 110 -5.87 1.52 -17.54
CA TYR A 110 -4.76 2.41 -17.27
C TYR A 110 -3.45 1.64 -17.17
N GLN A 111 -2.37 2.26 -17.59
CA GLN A 111 -1.06 1.90 -17.09
C GLN A 111 -0.93 2.44 -15.67
N THR A 112 -0.56 1.59 -14.74
CA THR A 112 -0.44 1.96 -13.32
C THR A 112 0.97 1.67 -12.81
N ALA A 113 1.44 2.52 -11.89
CA ALA A 113 2.69 2.31 -11.18
C ALA A 113 2.54 2.68 -9.71
N VAL A 114 3.11 1.88 -8.83
CA VAL A 114 3.23 2.21 -7.42
C VAL A 114 4.34 3.25 -7.27
N LEU A 115 4.01 4.42 -6.72
CA LEU A 115 4.97 5.49 -6.48
C LEU A 115 5.65 5.35 -5.13
N LYS A 116 4.86 4.99 -4.11
CA LYS A 116 5.32 4.80 -2.74
C LYS A 116 4.34 3.92 -1.97
N GLN A 117 4.89 3.10 -1.08
CA GLN A 117 4.15 2.38 -0.05
C GLN A 117 4.74 2.68 1.33
N SER A 118 3.88 2.87 2.31
CA SER A 118 4.29 3.12 3.69
C SER A 118 3.36 2.40 4.65
N LEU A 119 3.91 1.82 5.70
CA LEU A 119 3.15 1.36 6.86
C LEU A 119 3.01 2.52 7.83
N LEU A 120 1.79 2.83 8.24
CA LEU A 120 1.47 3.86 9.22
C LEU A 120 0.92 3.21 10.48
N PHE A 121 1.39 3.66 11.65
CA PHE A 121 0.96 3.23 12.97
C PHE A 121 0.39 4.43 13.70
N PRO A 122 -0.95 4.54 13.87
CA PRO A 122 -1.57 5.67 14.57
C PRO A 122 -1.15 5.70 16.05
N GLN A 123 -0.81 6.88 16.56
CA GLN A 123 -0.30 7.06 17.92
C GLN A 123 -1.37 7.53 18.92
N LYS A 124 -2.55 7.86 18.43
CA LYS A 124 -3.68 8.30 19.27
C LYS A 124 -5.00 7.85 18.65
N SER A 125 -6.00 7.64 19.48
CA SER A 125 -7.38 7.37 19.04
C SER A 125 -8.06 8.64 18.50
N GLY A 126 -9.17 8.42 17.81
CA GLY A 126 -9.96 9.46 17.17
C GLY A 126 -9.82 9.47 15.64
N LYS A 127 -10.25 10.55 15.02
CA LYS A 127 -10.13 10.71 13.56
C LYS A 127 -8.78 11.29 13.20
N LEU A 128 -7.99 10.52 12.47
CA LEU A 128 -6.72 10.97 11.90
C LEU A 128 -6.86 11.09 10.40
N THR A 129 -6.23 12.11 9.82
CA THR A 129 -6.31 12.36 8.37
C THR A 129 -4.93 12.30 7.74
N ILE A 130 -4.82 11.51 6.68
CA ILE A 130 -3.68 11.53 5.76
C ILE A 130 -3.94 12.66 4.78
N PRO A 131 -3.11 13.72 4.74
CA PRO A 131 -3.31 14.84 3.85
C PRO A 131 -3.08 14.49 2.38
N SER A 132 -3.41 15.43 1.49
CA SER A 132 -3.17 15.30 0.05
C SER A 132 -1.69 15.33 -0.29
N GLY A 133 -1.25 14.42 -1.15
CA GLY A 133 0.04 14.51 -1.84
C GLY A 133 -0.07 15.35 -3.11
N ASN A 134 1.03 15.98 -3.52
CA ASN A 134 1.11 16.81 -4.71
C ASN A 134 2.22 16.33 -5.64
N PHE A 135 1.89 16.13 -6.91
CA PHE A 135 2.79 15.57 -7.92
C PHE A 135 2.75 16.45 -9.16
N ARG A 136 3.89 17.01 -9.52
CA ARG A 136 4.02 17.76 -10.77
C ARG A 136 4.61 16.86 -11.83
N VAL A 137 3.92 16.75 -12.95
CA VAL A 137 4.28 15.86 -14.05
C VAL A 137 4.28 16.60 -15.38
N VAL A 138 5.12 16.14 -16.29
CA VAL A 138 5.14 16.53 -17.70
C VAL A 138 4.71 15.35 -18.54
N VAL A 139 3.76 15.57 -19.41
CA VAL A 139 3.26 14.56 -20.36
C VAL A 139 3.56 15.02 -21.77
N ALA A 140 4.24 14.19 -22.52
CA ALA A 140 4.42 14.43 -23.95
C ALA A 140 3.18 13.95 -24.70
N VAL A 141 2.38 14.87 -25.20
CA VAL A 141 1.18 14.60 -26.01
C VAL A 141 1.47 14.87 -27.49
N ARG A 142 0.87 14.05 -28.37
CA ARG A 142 1.01 14.29 -29.79
C ARG A 142 0.24 15.55 -30.20
N ARG A 143 0.90 16.43 -30.94
CA ARG A 143 0.29 17.62 -31.52
C ARG A 143 -0.69 17.21 -32.62
N GLU A 144 -1.92 17.71 -32.58
CA GLU A 144 -2.82 17.63 -33.73
C GLU A 144 -2.37 18.68 -34.75
N ILE A 145 -2.20 18.25 -35.97
CA ILE A 145 -1.81 19.13 -37.09
C ILE A 145 -3.13 19.52 -37.73
N ASP A 146 -3.58 20.75 -37.45
CA ASP A 146 -4.87 21.26 -37.96
C ASP A 146 -4.71 21.99 -39.30
N ASP A 147 -3.48 22.42 -39.67
CA ASP A 147 -3.19 23.16 -40.91
C ASP A 147 -2.03 22.59 -41.70
N ILE A 148 -2.07 22.78 -43.03
CA ILE A 148 -1.03 22.34 -43.99
C ILE A 148 0.33 22.99 -43.67
N ASP A 149 0.34 24.19 -43.09
CA ASP A 149 1.56 24.92 -42.71
C ASP A 149 2.26 24.27 -41.52
N ASP A 150 1.57 23.53 -40.68
CA ASP A 150 2.12 22.76 -39.53
C ASP A 150 2.79 21.44 -39.98
N PHE A 151 2.65 21.02 -41.26
CA PHE A 151 3.25 19.79 -41.76
C PHE A 151 4.78 19.76 -41.71
N PHE A 152 5.40 20.94 -41.70
CA PHE A 152 6.85 21.11 -41.57
C PHE A 152 7.35 21.26 -40.14
N VAL A 153 6.48 21.15 -39.13
CA VAL A 153 6.90 21.24 -37.72
C VAL A 153 7.65 19.95 -37.33
N LEU A 154 8.94 20.11 -37.11
CA LEU A 154 9.87 19.02 -36.74
C LEU A 154 9.62 18.38 -35.38
N GLN A 155 8.71 18.92 -34.54
CA GLN A 155 8.40 18.40 -33.22
C GLN A 155 6.93 17.98 -33.14
N PRO A 156 6.65 16.65 -33.30
CA PRO A 156 5.28 16.13 -33.28
C PRO A 156 4.69 16.01 -31.88
N TYR A 157 5.43 16.36 -30.82
CA TYR A 157 5.02 16.27 -29.42
C TYR A 157 5.07 17.64 -28.72
N GLU A 158 4.09 17.87 -27.87
CA GLU A 158 4.01 19.03 -26.98
C GLU A 158 4.10 18.55 -25.53
N ASN A 159 4.89 19.25 -24.71
CA ASN A 159 5.03 18.96 -23.28
C ASN A 159 3.97 19.72 -22.47
N VAL A 160 3.02 18.99 -21.92
CA VAL A 160 1.95 19.53 -21.08
C VAL A 160 2.28 19.27 -19.61
N ARG A 161 2.39 20.35 -18.81
CA ARG A 161 2.58 20.26 -17.36
C ARG A 161 1.25 20.12 -16.65
N ARG A 162 1.18 19.19 -15.70
CA ARG A 162 0.02 18.96 -14.83
C ARG A 162 0.45 18.84 -13.37
N THR A 163 -0.39 19.37 -12.49
CA THR A 163 -0.30 19.12 -11.04
C THR A 163 -1.41 18.15 -10.64
N LEU A 164 -1.02 17.02 -10.10
CA LEU A 164 -1.90 15.98 -9.60
C LEU A 164 -1.95 16.08 -8.09
N THR A 165 -3.14 16.12 -7.53
CA THR A 165 -3.35 16.18 -6.08
C THR A 165 -4.20 14.99 -5.66
N THR A 166 -3.77 14.24 -4.65
CA THR A 166 -4.57 13.14 -4.12
C THR A 166 -5.64 13.66 -3.16
N ASN A 167 -6.73 12.92 -3.02
CA ASN A 167 -7.72 13.22 -2.00
C ASN A 167 -7.18 12.90 -0.61
N PRO A 168 -7.49 13.70 0.42
CA PRO A 168 -7.19 13.34 1.79
C PRO A 168 -8.00 12.10 2.22
N VAL A 169 -7.43 11.30 3.12
CA VAL A 169 -8.07 10.08 3.61
C VAL A 169 -8.17 10.14 5.12
N THR A 170 -9.40 9.98 5.64
CA THR A 170 -9.65 9.93 7.09
C THR A 170 -9.71 8.49 7.57
N ILE A 171 -9.08 8.23 8.71
CA ILE A 171 -9.00 6.94 9.39
C ILE A 171 -9.63 7.09 10.77
N ASP A 172 -10.53 6.19 11.11
CA ASP A 172 -11.13 6.11 12.45
C ASP A 172 -10.27 5.17 13.32
N VAL A 173 -9.62 5.73 14.31
CA VAL A 173 -8.75 5.00 15.23
C VAL A 173 -9.46 4.78 16.55
N ALA A 174 -9.72 3.52 16.89
CA ALA A 174 -10.27 3.14 18.17
C ALA A 174 -9.16 3.06 19.23
N PRO A 175 -9.45 3.39 20.51
CA PRO A 175 -8.52 3.12 21.60
C PRO A 175 -8.33 1.61 21.75
N LEU A 176 -7.19 1.23 22.33
CA LEU A 176 -6.95 -0.17 22.67
C LEU A 176 -7.99 -0.66 23.69
N PRO A 177 -8.43 -1.94 23.60
CA PRO A 177 -9.40 -2.51 24.54
C PRO A 177 -8.93 -2.41 25.99
N GLU A 178 -9.85 -2.10 26.89
CA GLU A 178 -9.64 -2.10 28.34
C GLU A 178 -10.42 -3.28 29.01
N PRO A 179 -9.92 -3.89 30.09
CA PRO A 179 -8.63 -3.61 30.75
C PRO A 179 -7.45 -4.20 29.95
N LYS A 180 -6.33 -3.47 29.93
CA LYS A 180 -5.11 -3.99 29.30
C LYS A 180 -4.62 -5.25 30.02
N PRO A 181 -4.20 -6.28 29.30
CA PRO A 181 -3.63 -7.48 29.91
C PRO A 181 -2.40 -7.15 30.78
N GLN A 182 -2.23 -7.89 31.88
CA GLN A 182 -1.04 -7.73 32.69
C GLN A 182 0.21 -8.05 31.86
N GLY A 183 1.19 -7.14 31.88
CA GLY A 183 2.42 -7.27 31.09
C GLY A 183 2.29 -6.82 29.62
N PHE A 184 1.18 -6.15 29.25
CA PHE A 184 1.09 -5.52 27.94
C PHE A 184 2.14 -4.42 27.79
N ASP A 185 2.97 -4.53 26.76
CA ASP A 185 4.13 -3.66 26.50
C ASP A 185 4.02 -2.92 25.15
N GLY A 186 2.82 -2.84 24.59
CA GLY A 186 2.56 -2.06 23.37
C GLY A 186 2.51 -2.87 22.07
N ALA A 187 2.65 -4.18 22.11
CA ALA A 187 2.53 -5.02 20.92
C ALA A 187 1.09 -5.06 20.37
N VAL A 188 0.87 -4.49 19.19
CA VAL A 188 -0.42 -4.52 18.48
C VAL A 188 -0.24 -5.20 17.11
N GLY A 189 -0.94 -6.31 16.91
CA GLY A 189 -0.82 -7.13 15.71
C GLY A 189 -1.19 -8.59 15.95
N ASN A 190 -0.82 -9.44 15.02
CA ASN A 190 -1.00 -10.88 15.11
C ASN A 190 0.34 -11.54 15.37
N TYR A 191 0.54 -12.05 16.59
CA TYR A 191 1.80 -12.63 17.00
C TYR A 191 1.63 -14.08 17.48
N ARG A 192 2.65 -14.89 17.25
CA ARG A 192 2.83 -16.20 17.82
C ARG A 192 4.12 -16.25 18.61
N ILE A 193 4.04 -16.77 19.82
CA ILE A 193 5.20 -16.95 20.69
C ILE A 193 5.42 -18.46 20.83
N SER A 194 6.66 -18.90 20.69
CA SER A 194 7.12 -20.24 21.02
C SER A 194 8.35 -20.14 21.92
N ALA A 195 8.43 -21.06 22.86
CA ALA A 195 9.54 -21.16 23.80
C ALA A 195 10.12 -22.58 23.74
N SER A 196 11.43 -22.66 23.76
CA SER A 196 12.13 -23.95 23.83
C SER A 196 13.43 -23.81 24.62
N PHE A 197 13.77 -24.85 25.33
CA PHE A 197 15.09 -24.98 25.94
C PHE A 197 16.01 -25.77 24.99
N ASN A 198 17.32 -25.48 25.08
CA ASN A 198 18.34 -26.26 24.38
C ASN A 198 18.38 -27.72 24.86
N ASP A 199 18.06 -27.98 26.14
CA ASP A 199 17.98 -29.30 26.71
C ASP A 199 16.76 -29.39 27.64
N ARG A 200 16.22 -30.64 27.82
CA ARG A 200 15.09 -30.90 28.72
C ARG A 200 15.52 -31.35 30.11
N GLN A 201 16.77 -31.71 30.29
CA GLN A 201 17.37 -32.16 31.54
C GLN A 201 18.69 -31.42 31.74
N ALA A 202 18.90 -30.93 32.93
CA ALA A 202 20.15 -30.29 33.30
C ALA A 202 20.53 -30.71 34.73
N LYS A 203 21.82 -30.79 34.97
CA LYS A 203 22.35 -30.97 36.32
C LYS A 203 22.49 -29.58 37.01
N THR A 204 22.60 -29.63 38.33
CA THR A 204 22.90 -28.43 39.09
C THR A 204 24.20 -27.79 38.58
N ASN A 205 24.20 -26.46 38.40
CA ASN A 205 25.26 -25.65 37.81
C ASN A 205 25.52 -25.85 36.31
N GLU A 206 24.61 -26.51 35.58
CA GLU A 206 24.63 -26.50 34.12
C GLU A 206 23.83 -25.32 33.58
N ALA A 207 24.35 -24.69 32.52
CA ALA A 207 23.65 -23.60 31.83
C ALA A 207 22.55 -24.12 30.91
N LEU A 208 21.35 -23.60 31.10
CA LEU A 208 20.20 -23.82 30.20
C LEU A 208 19.94 -22.57 29.38
N THR A 209 19.74 -22.73 28.09
CA THR A 209 19.36 -21.62 27.22
C THR A 209 17.88 -21.71 26.88
N LEU A 210 17.11 -20.70 27.32
CA LEU A 210 15.73 -20.52 26.89
C LEU A 210 15.73 -19.69 25.60
N LYS A 211 15.21 -20.29 24.52
CA LYS A 211 14.97 -19.60 23.25
C LYS A 211 13.51 -19.22 23.13
N LEU A 212 13.23 -17.92 23.07
CA LEU A 212 11.92 -17.36 22.73
C LEU A 212 11.93 -16.94 21.27
N VAL A 213 10.92 -17.37 20.53
CA VAL A 213 10.74 -16.97 19.14
C VAL A 213 9.38 -16.31 19.01
N ILE A 214 9.35 -15.05 18.61
CA ILE A 214 8.14 -14.28 18.34
C ILE A 214 8.06 -14.08 16.84
N ASN A 215 6.98 -14.61 16.23
CA ASN A 215 6.70 -14.46 14.82
C ASN A 215 5.34 -13.79 14.65
N GLY A 216 5.22 -12.88 13.70
CA GLY A 216 3.93 -12.24 13.45
C GLY A 216 4.01 -11.03 12.55
N SER A 217 2.89 -10.33 12.44
CA SER A 217 2.76 -9.07 11.71
C SER A 217 2.14 -8.00 12.61
N GLY A 218 2.66 -6.79 12.53
CA GLY A 218 2.20 -5.65 13.33
C GLY A 218 3.33 -4.69 13.68
N ASN A 219 3.17 -3.97 14.78
CA ASN A 219 4.12 -2.95 15.24
C ASN A 219 5.31 -3.51 16.04
N ILE A 220 5.92 -4.58 15.57
CA ILE A 220 6.98 -5.30 16.30
C ILE A 220 8.14 -4.38 16.79
N LYS A 221 8.41 -3.29 16.09
CA LYS A 221 9.42 -2.30 16.51
C LYS A 221 9.04 -1.52 17.77
N LEU A 222 7.75 -1.47 18.09
CA LEU A 222 7.21 -0.79 19.26
C LEU A 222 6.99 -1.77 20.44
N MET A 223 7.24 -3.06 20.22
CA MET A 223 7.14 -4.08 21.25
C MET A 223 8.39 -4.00 22.15
N GLY A 224 8.17 -3.99 23.46
CA GLY A 224 9.25 -4.12 24.43
C GLY A 224 9.83 -5.53 24.50
N ASP A 225 10.95 -5.68 25.18
CA ASP A 225 11.57 -6.99 25.40
C ASP A 225 10.67 -7.88 26.26
N PRO A 226 10.46 -9.15 25.87
CA PRO A 226 9.63 -10.07 26.65
C PRO A 226 10.20 -10.28 28.06
N LYS A 227 9.37 -10.02 29.07
CA LYS A 227 9.75 -10.24 30.45
C LYS A 227 9.50 -11.70 30.85
N VAL A 228 10.56 -12.45 31.07
CA VAL A 228 10.49 -13.83 31.54
C VAL A 228 10.77 -13.85 33.03
N ARG A 229 9.95 -14.60 33.79
CA ARG A 229 10.22 -14.86 35.21
C ARG A 229 10.70 -16.29 35.35
N PHE A 230 11.87 -16.43 35.94
CA PHE A 230 12.41 -17.73 36.34
C PHE A 230 12.15 -17.99 37.82
N PRO A 231 12.07 -19.26 38.25
CA PRO A 231 12.09 -19.60 39.67
C PRO A 231 13.37 -19.10 40.35
N ASP A 232 13.28 -18.78 41.65
CA ASP A 232 14.41 -18.21 42.43
C ASP A 232 15.65 -19.13 42.50
N SER A 233 15.49 -20.40 42.14
CA SER A 233 16.59 -21.37 42.06
C SER A 233 17.46 -21.24 40.81
N PHE A 234 17.05 -20.37 39.84
CA PHE A 234 17.84 -20.10 38.63
C PHE A 234 18.46 -18.74 38.69
N GLU A 235 19.71 -18.69 38.34
CA GLU A 235 20.44 -17.44 38.08
C GLU A 235 20.29 -17.08 36.62
N GLN A 236 19.76 -15.87 36.33
CA GLN A 236 19.58 -15.38 34.98
C GLN A 236 20.81 -14.62 34.51
N TYR A 237 21.38 -15.01 33.39
CA TYR A 237 22.44 -14.30 32.69
C TYR A 237 21.84 -13.39 31.60
N ASP A 238 22.70 -12.60 30.97
CA ASP A 238 22.30 -11.64 29.95
C ASP A 238 21.58 -12.33 28.78
N SER A 239 20.51 -11.67 28.32
CA SER A 239 19.76 -12.12 27.15
C SER A 239 20.34 -11.54 25.86
N LYS A 240 20.41 -12.35 24.81
CA LYS A 240 20.75 -11.89 23.47
C LYS A 240 19.49 -11.85 22.61
N ALA A 241 19.18 -10.67 22.08
CA ALA A 241 18.06 -10.49 21.14
C ALA A 241 18.58 -10.42 19.70
N GLU A 242 17.97 -11.20 18.82
CA GLU A 242 18.19 -11.13 17.38
C GLU A 242 16.84 -10.84 16.71
N SER A 243 16.79 -9.81 15.87
CA SER A 243 15.57 -9.47 15.13
C SER A 243 15.80 -9.53 13.63
N SER A 244 14.87 -10.18 12.91
CA SER A 244 14.83 -10.18 11.46
C SER A 244 13.51 -9.56 11.03
N LEU A 245 13.53 -8.25 10.77
CA LEU A 245 12.34 -7.51 10.38
C LEU A 245 12.31 -7.34 8.86
N ARG A 246 11.17 -7.64 8.27
CA ARG A 246 10.88 -7.32 6.88
C ARG A 246 9.68 -6.40 6.83
N ILE A 247 9.84 -5.25 6.19
CA ILE A 247 8.73 -4.34 5.92
C ILE A 247 8.12 -4.80 4.60
N SER A 248 6.90 -5.32 4.64
CA SER A 248 6.20 -5.80 3.46
C SER A 248 4.82 -5.15 3.31
N ALA A 249 4.32 -5.10 2.08
CA ALA A 249 2.99 -4.58 1.78
C ALA A 249 1.85 -5.44 2.36
N SER A 250 2.14 -6.64 2.83
CA SER A 250 1.17 -7.53 3.48
C SER A 250 1.05 -7.30 5.00
N GLY A 251 1.84 -6.43 5.58
CA GLY A 251 1.83 -6.09 7.02
C GLY A 251 2.73 -7.00 7.83
#